data_82d44756f8f06fe82743cb7eb938d502
#
_entry.id   82d44756f8f06fe82743cb7eb938d502
#
_cell.length_a   1.000
_cell.length_b   1.000
_cell.length_c   1.000
_cell.angle_alpha   90.00
_cell.angle_beta   90.00
_cell.angle_gamma   90.00
#
_symmetry.space_group_name_H-M   'P 1'
#
loop_
_entity.id
_entity.type
_entity.pdbx_description
1 polymer ?
#
loop_
_entity_poly.entity_id
_entity_poly.type
_entity_poly.pdbx_seq_one_letter_code
_entity_poly.pdbx_strand_id
1 'polypeptide(L)'
;MRYTRYDIKKGHKSNFTFFLIIALVLVFAFVLGTVIFNIASPNNIKKNNIIKKGNTSIVKSKDNKNSSSNYIVIQRGIYAKKENASEVLSSLTPYGNAFTIEDNGKTRVFLGIYEEDEGIKLMKKLTDNKIDNSKMTFAINKKDLCDAEISEIITAYIKIVNKLSEKDVKSVKTEEIKKWMSSLDKVNKDSSNIKTLNNLKEHINKLPKDLTKDQANKSYSFIYKILQEINNK
;
A
#
# COMPACT_ATOMS: atom_id res chain seq x y z
N MET A 1 48.15 29.58 -41.61
CA MET A 1 47.67 28.36 -40.94
C MET A 1 46.77 28.77 -39.81
N ARG A 2 45.48 28.49 -39.92
CA ARG A 2 44.48 28.81 -38.85
C ARG A 2 44.18 27.51 -38.10
N TYR A 3 44.51 27.48 -36.80
CA TYR A 3 44.18 26.38 -35.91
C TYR A 3 42.77 26.62 -35.33
N THR A 4 41.80 25.77 -35.65
CA THR A 4 40.49 25.70 -35.03
C THR A 4 40.57 24.86 -33.75
N ARG A 5 40.40 25.50 -32.59
CA ARG A 5 40.25 24.80 -31.32
C ARG A 5 38.84 24.24 -31.22
N TYR A 6 38.71 22.92 -31.10
CA TYR A 6 37.46 22.25 -30.72
C TYR A 6 37.30 22.30 -29.20
N ASP A 7 36.30 23.07 -28.74
CA ASP A 7 35.88 23.02 -27.37
C ASP A 7 34.99 21.78 -27.16
N ILE A 8 35.52 20.78 -26.47
CA ILE A 8 34.76 19.60 -26.04
C ILE A 8 33.96 20.04 -24.78
N LYS A 9 32.69 20.40 -24.95
CA LYS A 9 31.78 20.54 -23.81
C LYS A 9 31.64 19.18 -23.14
N LYS A 10 32.31 18.97 -21.99
CA LYS A 10 32.01 17.88 -21.06
C LYS A 10 30.60 18.04 -20.57
N GLY A 11 29.67 17.25 -21.08
CA GLY A 11 28.33 17.12 -20.53
C GLY A 11 28.42 16.61 -19.11
N HIS A 12 28.06 17.45 -18.17
CA HIS A 12 27.84 17.08 -16.77
C HIS A 12 26.66 16.08 -16.76
N LYS A 13 26.96 14.78 -16.83
CA LYS A 13 25.95 13.75 -16.54
C LYS A 13 25.59 13.95 -15.06
N SER A 14 24.42 14.54 -14.86
CA SER A 14 23.84 14.77 -13.55
C SER A 14 23.79 13.46 -12.79
N ASN A 15 24.54 13.36 -11.69
CA ASN A 15 24.45 12.28 -10.71
C ASN A 15 23.09 12.30 -9.96
N PHE A 16 22.21 13.20 -10.38
CA PHE A 16 20.88 13.40 -9.79
C PHE A 16 20.03 12.13 -9.85
N THR A 17 20.06 11.39 -10.97
CA THR A 17 19.38 10.09 -11.10
C THR A 17 19.94 9.05 -10.14
N PHE A 18 21.24 9.06 -9.89
CA PHE A 18 21.90 8.16 -8.93
C PHE A 18 21.46 8.47 -7.49
N PHE A 19 21.44 9.75 -7.09
CA PHE A 19 20.95 10.17 -5.78
C PHE A 19 19.46 9.91 -5.60
N LEU A 20 18.67 10.03 -6.66
CA LEU A 20 17.22 9.75 -6.63
C LEU A 20 16.95 8.25 -6.44
N ILE A 21 17.74 7.38 -7.05
CA ILE A 21 17.66 5.92 -6.84
C ILE A 21 18.06 5.57 -5.40
N ILE A 22 19.13 6.16 -4.87
CA ILE A 22 19.56 5.92 -3.48
C ILE A 22 18.49 6.40 -2.49
N ALA A 23 17.90 7.58 -2.70
CA ALA A 23 16.81 8.10 -1.86
C ALA A 23 15.59 7.16 -1.89
N LEU A 24 15.26 6.61 -3.04
CA LEU A 24 14.14 5.68 -3.21
C LEU A 24 14.39 4.35 -2.49
N VAL A 25 15.62 3.82 -2.56
CA VAL A 25 16.04 2.62 -1.82
C VAL A 25 16.00 2.85 -0.32
N LEU A 26 16.44 4.03 0.16
CA LEU A 26 16.40 4.37 1.58
C LEU A 26 14.97 4.51 2.12
N VAL A 27 14.05 5.10 1.33
CA VAL A 27 12.63 5.18 1.69
C VAL A 27 12.01 3.79 1.76
N PHE A 28 12.34 2.90 0.82
CA PHE A 28 11.86 1.51 0.83
C PHE A 28 12.42 0.72 2.00
N ALA A 29 13.72 0.86 2.30
CA ALA A 29 14.36 0.23 3.46
C ALA A 29 13.76 0.76 4.78
N PHE A 30 13.39 2.03 4.85
CA PHE A 30 12.72 2.61 6.02
C PHE A 30 11.30 2.08 6.19
N VAL A 31 10.53 1.94 5.10
CA VAL A 31 9.17 1.36 5.12
C VAL A 31 9.23 -0.12 5.52
N LEU A 32 10.15 -0.90 4.94
CA LEU A 32 10.33 -2.32 5.33
C LEU A 32 10.86 -2.44 6.75
N GLY A 33 11.79 -1.58 7.16
CA GLY A 33 12.33 -1.54 8.52
C GLY A 33 11.28 -1.20 9.58
N THR A 34 10.33 -0.29 9.30
CA THR A 34 9.23 0.03 10.22
C THR A 34 8.20 -1.09 10.32
N VAL A 35 7.95 -1.82 9.23
CA VAL A 35 7.08 -3.00 9.24
C VAL A 35 7.70 -4.10 10.11
N ILE A 36 8.97 -4.45 9.90
CA ILE A 36 9.69 -5.45 10.70
C ILE A 36 9.80 -5.00 12.17
N PHE A 37 10.07 -3.72 12.44
CA PHE A 37 10.15 -3.17 13.78
C PHE A 37 8.81 -3.23 14.52
N ASN A 38 7.68 -2.95 13.86
CA ASN A 38 6.35 -3.04 14.48
C ASN A 38 5.92 -4.48 14.75
N ILE A 39 6.44 -5.45 14.00
CA ILE A 39 6.22 -6.89 14.27
C ILE A 39 7.08 -7.35 15.43
N ALA A 40 8.30 -6.83 15.56
CA ALA A 40 9.28 -7.22 16.57
C ALA A 40 9.17 -6.42 17.88
N SER A 41 8.47 -5.28 17.93
CA SER A 41 8.33 -4.44 19.12
C SER A 41 6.97 -4.63 19.79
N PRO A 42 6.90 -5.25 20.97
CA PRO A 42 5.69 -5.22 21.78
C PRO A 42 5.51 -3.82 22.37
N ASN A 43 4.47 -3.10 21.92
CA ASN A 43 4.02 -1.88 22.58
C ASN A 43 3.51 -2.22 23.97
N ASN A 44 4.34 -2.00 24.97
CA ASN A 44 3.98 -1.57 26.34
C ASN A 44 5.23 -1.56 27.21
N ILE A 45 5.96 -0.46 27.22
CA ILE A 45 6.88 -0.19 28.35
C ILE A 45 6.35 1.04 29.05
N LYS A 46 5.54 0.83 30.11
CA LYS A 46 5.46 1.78 31.21
C LYS A 46 6.87 1.87 31.82
N LYS A 47 7.41 3.10 31.85
CA LYS A 47 8.66 3.44 32.54
C LYS A 47 8.61 2.92 33.97
N ASN A 48 9.50 2.02 34.31
CA ASN A 48 10.10 1.95 35.62
C ASN A 48 11.51 1.36 35.48
N ASN A 49 12.48 2.15 35.88
CA ASN A 49 13.89 1.81 35.97
C ASN A 49 14.09 0.54 36.78
N ILE A 50 14.98 -0.34 36.29
CA ILE A 50 16.05 -0.96 37.10
C ILE A 50 16.98 -1.72 36.15
N ILE A 51 18.25 -1.33 36.20
CA ILE A 51 19.39 -2.01 35.57
C ILE A 51 19.65 -3.31 36.34
N LYS A 52 19.71 -4.47 35.67
CA LYS A 52 20.62 -5.56 36.06
C LYS A 52 20.97 -6.47 34.88
N LYS A 53 22.25 -6.78 34.85
CA LYS A 53 23.11 -7.51 33.94
C LYS A 53 22.79 -9.03 33.89
N GLY A 54 22.80 -9.60 32.68
CA GLY A 54 23.21 -10.99 32.41
C GLY A 54 22.10 -12.05 32.43
N ASN A 55 21.79 -12.56 31.29
CA ASN A 55 21.76 -13.96 30.85
C ASN A 55 20.83 -14.13 29.66
N THR A 56 21.40 -14.64 28.59
CA THR A 56 20.73 -15.05 27.37
C THR A 56 19.73 -16.17 27.68
N SER A 57 18.46 -15.87 27.68
CA SER A 57 17.40 -16.87 27.61
C SER A 57 16.51 -16.52 26.41
N ILE A 58 16.41 -17.48 25.50
CA ILE A 58 15.52 -17.46 24.34
C ILE A 58 14.09 -17.27 24.86
N VAL A 59 13.58 -16.03 24.75
CA VAL A 59 12.18 -15.75 25.07
C VAL A 59 11.38 -16.15 23.85
N LYS A 60 10.68 -17.28 23.94
CA LYS A 60 9.56 -17.61 23.05
C LYS A 60 8.61 -16.43 23.04
N SER A 61 8.46 -15.81 21.86
CA SER A 61 7.48 -14.76 21.62
C SER A 61 6.09 -15.29 21.97
N LYS A 62 5.47 -14.73 22.99
CA LYS A 62 4.05 -14.90 23.25
C LYS A 62 3.31 -14.26 22.09
N ASP A 63 2.58 -15.07 21.33
CA ASP A 63 1.67 -14.68 20.29
C ASP A 63 0.74 -13.56 20.77
N ASN A 64 0.90 -12.36 20.22
CA ASN A 64 -0.12 -11.32 20.29
C ASN A 64 -1.24 -11.67 19.29
N LYS A 65 -2.10 -12.60 19.68
CA LYS A 65 -3.22 -13.15 18.90
C LYS A 65 -4.36 -12.17 18.58
N ASN A 66 -4.23 -10.86 18.85
CA ASN A 66 -5.34 -9.90 18.71
C ASN A 66 -4.92 -8.57 18.06
N SER A 67 -4.00 -8.58 17.11
CA SER A 67 -3.76 -7.37 16.32
C SER A 67 -4.61 -7.40 15.04
N SER A 68 -5.34 -6.33 14.76
CA SER A 68 -6.03 -6.12 13.49
C SER A 68 -5.35 -5.02 12.68
N SER A 69 -5.42 -5.13 11.36
CA SER A 69 -5.09 -4.03 10.46
C SER A 69 -6.38 -3.50 9.87
N ASN A 70 -6.59 -2.19 10.02
CA ASN A 70 -7.79 -1.52 9.56
C ASN A 70 -7.49 -0.72 8.29
N TYR A 71 -8.40 -0.83 7.32
CA TYR A 71 -8.33 -0.14 6.04
C TYR A 71 -9.59 0.68 5.81
N ILE A 72 -9.42 1.87 5.25
CA ILE A 72 -10.51 2.75 4.85
C ILE A 72 -10.54 2.82 3.33
N VAL A 73 -11.71 2.55 2.76
CA VAL A 73 -12.05 2.86 1.37
C VAL A 73 -12.90 4.12 1.39
N ILE A 74 -12.41 5.20 0.78
CA ILE A 74 -13.12 6.48 0.77
C ILE A 74 -14.12 6.47 -0.37
N GLN A 75 -15.43 6.48 -0.05
CA GLN A 75 -16.51 6.51 -1.03
C GLN A 75 -16.95 7.94 -1.27
N ARG A 76 -17.00 8.36 -2.55
CA ARG A 76 -17.57 9.64 -2.98
C ARG A 76 -19.07 9.57 -3.17
N GLY A 77 -19.56 8.44 -3.71
CA GLY A 77 -20.98 8.26 -3.95
C GLY A 77 -21.33 7.00 -4.73
N ILE A 78 -22.63 6.84 -4.96
CA ILE A 78 -23.22 5.74 -5.75
C ILE A 78 -24.10 6.35 -6.82
N TYR A 79 -23.91 5.98 -8.08
CA TYR A 79 -24.54 6.58 -9.22
C TYR A 79 -25.27 5.54 -10.06
N ALA A 80 -26.51 5.84 -10.45
CA ALA A 80 -27.29 4.99 -11.36
C ALA A 80 -26.84 5.15 -12.82
N LYS A 81 -26.32 6.33 -13.18
CA LYS A 81 -25.81 6.63 -14.52
C LYS A 81 -24.28 6.65 -14.52
N LYS A 82 -23.67 5.94 -15.48
CA LYS A 82 -22.21 5.86 -15.60
C LYS A 82 -21.56 7.20 -15.93
N GLU A 83 -22.28 8.05 -16.68
CA GLU A 83 -21.83 9.38 -17.05
C GLU A 83 -21.57 10.22 -15.78
N ASN A 84 -22.53 10.25 -14.84
CA ASN A 84 -22.39 10.98 -13.59
C ASN A 84 -21.21 10.41 -12.74
N ALA A 85 -21.05 9.10 -12.73
CA ALA A 85 -19.91 8.46 -12.04
C ALA A 85 -18.57 8.90 -12.66
N SER A 86 -18.50 9.01 -14.00
CA SER A 86 -17.29 9.40 -14.72
C SER A 86 -16.91 10.87 -14.47
N GLU A 87 -17.91 11.77 -14.41
CA GLU A 87 -17.69 13.18 -14.07
C GLU A 87 -17.11 13.31 -12.66
N VAL A 88 -17.72 12.61 -11.70
CA VAL A 88 -17.24 12.61 -10.31
C VAL A 88 -15.87 11.98 -10.19
N LEU A 89 -15.61 10.87 -10.89
CA LEU A 89 -14.28 10.24 -10.92
C LEU A 89 -13.20 11.24 -11.38
N SER A 90 -13.50 11.98 -12.44
CA SER A 90 -12.58 13.00 -13.00
C SER A 90 -12.33 14.14 -12.01
N SER A 91 -13.34 14.57 -11.25
CA SER A 91 -13.23 15.64 -10.25
C SER A 91 -12.34 15.28 -9.07
N LEU A 92 -12.12 13.98 -8.83
CA LEU A 92 -11.28 13.47 -7.72
C LEU A 92 -9.80 13.40 -8.07
N THR A 93 -9.43 13.54 -9.34
CA THR A 93 -8.01 13.46 -9.81
C THR A 93 -7.02 14.31 -8.99
N PRO A 94 -7.36 15.53 -8.52
CA PRO A 94 -6.44 16.33 -7.70
C PRO A 94 -6.15 15.75 -6.30
N TYR A 95 -6.98 14.80 -5.85
CA TYR A 95 -6.91 14.24 -4.49
C TYR A 95 -6.30 12.84 -4.46
N GLY A 96 -6.24 12.15 -5.58
CA GLY A 96 -5.66 10.81 -5.67
C GLY A 96 -6.14 10.01 -6.88
N ASN A 97 -5.82 8.72 -6.89
CA ASN A 97 -6.31 7.79 -7.91
C ASN A 97 -7.69 7.28 -7.52
N ALA A 98 -8.73 7.84 -8.13
CA ALA A 98 -10.09 7.36 -7.95
C ALA A 98 -10.35 6.08 -8.79
N PHE A 99 -11.27 5.24 -8.34
CA PHE A 99 -11.68 4.02 -9.03
C PHE A 99 -13.17 3.76 -8.88
N THR A 100 -13.70 2.86 -9.70
CA THR A 100 -15.12 2.50 -9.68
C THR A 100 -15.32 1.01 -9.48
N ILE A 101 -16.45 0.69 -8.83
CA ILE A 101 -16.96 -0.69 -8.71
C ILE A 101 -18.42 -0.70 -9.15
N GLU A 102 -18.76 -1.61 -10.05
CA GLU A 102 -20.15 -1.89 -10.40
C GLU A 102 -20.77 -2.76 -9.30
N ASP A 103 -21.89 -2.32 -8.78
CA ASP A 103 -22.63 -3.01 -7.72
C ASP A 103 -24.15 -2.87 -7.94
N ASN A 104 -24.85 -3.98 -8.19
CA ASN A 104 -26.30 -4.02 -8.39
C ASN A 104 -26.83 -3.00 -9.41
N GLY A 105 -26.16 -2.89 -10.58
CA GLY A 105 -26.55 -1.96 -11.66
C GLY A 105 -26.25 -0.49 -11.38
N LYS A 106 -25.51 -0.19 -10.30
CA LYS A 106 -25.04 1.15 -9.96
C LYS A 106 -23.52 1.17 -9.94
N THR A 107 -22.96 2.34 -10.20
CA THR A 107 -21.52 2.57 -10.14
C THR A 107 -21.17 3.27 -8.84
N ARG A 108 -20.37 2.62 -7.99
CA ARG A 108 -19.74 3.24 -6.81
C ARG A 108 -18.45 3.91 -7.21
N VAL A 109 -18.25 5.14 -6.76
CA VAL A 109 -17.01 5.90 -6.98
C VAL A 109 -16.26 6.01 -5.67
N PHE A 110 -14.99 5.60 -5.70
CA PHE A 110 -14.09 5.61 -4.56
C PHE A 110 -12.84 6.44 -4.83
N LEU A 111 -12.27 7.02 -3.78
CA LEU A 111 -10.98 7.70 -3.82
C LEU A 111 -9.93 6.88 -3.06
N GLY A 112 -9.42 5.84 -3.68
CA GLY A 112 -8.34 5.03 -3.11
C GLY A 112 -8.73 4.16 -1.91
N ILE A 113 -7.75 3.42 -1.45
CA ILE A 113 -7.78 2.58 -0.25
C ILE A 113 -6.57 2.96 0.59
N TYR A 114 -6.73 3.09 1.89
CA TYR A 114 -5.73 3.61 2.81
C TYR A 114 -5.69 2.81 4.11
N GLU A 115 -4.56 2.80 4.80
CA GLU A 115 -4.52 2.45 6.22
C GLU A 115 -5.37 3.49 7.00
N GLU A 116 -5.94 3.10 8.13
CA GLU A 116 -6.98 3.88 8.83
C GLU A 116 -6.55 5.33 9.09
N ASP A 117 -5.37 5.55 9.64
CA ASP A 117 -4.89 6.89 9.97
C ASP A 117 -4.69 7.79 8.73
N GLU A 118 -4.21 7.22 7.64
CA GLU A 118 -4.02 7.94 6.38
C GLU A 118 -5.38 8.28 5.74
N GLY A 119 -6.30 7.32 5.76
CA GLY A 119 -7.65 7.51 5.24
C GLY A 119 -8.40 8.61 6.00
N ILE A 120 -8.33 8.64 7.34
CA ILE A 120 -8.96 9.68 8.16
C ILE A 120 -8.40 11.08 7.83
N LYS A 121 -7.07 11.20 7.67
CA LYS A 121 -6.43 12.47 7.30
C LYS A 121 -6.91 12.97 5.93
N LEU A 122 -7.01 12.07 4.95
CA LEU A 122 -7.47 12.43 3.62
C LEU A 122 -8.95 12.81 3.63
N MET A 123 -9.80 12.07 4.35
CA MET A 123 -11.22 12.40 4.50
C MET A 123 -11.42 13.80 5.09
N LYS A 124 -10.65 14.15 6.12
CA LYS A 124 -10.67 15.51 6.68
C LYS A 124 -10.33 16.55 5.62
N LYS A 125 -9.25 16.35 4.85
CA LYS A 125 -8.87 17.26 3.75
C LYS A 125 -9.97 17.41 2.71
N LEU A 126 -10.68 16.33 2.35
CA LEU A 126 -11.82 16.37 1.43
C LEU A 126 -12.95 17.21 2.01
N THR A 127 -13.32 17.00 3.27
CA THR A 127 -14.36 17.75 3.97
C THR A 127 -14.01 19.24 4.05
N ASP A 128 -12.77 19.59 4.39
CA ASP A 128 -12.28 20.97 4.44
C ASP A 128 -12.38 21.64 3.05
N ASN A 129 -12.29 20.87 1.97
CA ASN A 129 -12.50 21.33 0.58
C ASN A 129 -13.96 21.19 0.09
N LYS A 130 -14.92 20.96 1.00
CA LYS A 130 -16.35 20.82 0.69
C LYS A 130 -16.67 19.66 -0.26
N ILE A 131 -15.86 18.62 -0.24
CA ILE A 131 -16.07 17.39 -1.01
C ILE A 131 -16.72 16.38 -0.09
N ASP A 132 -17.99 16.05 -0.37
CA ASP A 132 -18.70 15.02 0.36
C ASP A 132 -18.00 13.69 0.23
N ASN A 133 -17.85 13.01 1.34
CA ASN A 133 -17.21 11.70 1.38
C ASN A 133 -17.75 10.88 2.55
N SER A 134 -17.68 9.57 2.38
CA SER A 134 -17.98 8.60 3.43
C SER A 134 -16.92 7.51 3.44
N LYS A 135 -16.85 6.74 4.52
CA LYS A 135 -15.88 5.63 4.62
C LYS A 135 -16.58 4.29 4.64
N MET A 136 -15.94 3.31 4.01
CA MET A 136 -16.13 1.90 4.28
C MET A 136 -14.89 1.40 5.01
N THR A 137 -15.09 0.72 6.15
CA THR A 137 -13.99 0.20 6.96
C THR A 137 -13.91 -1.31 6.80
N PHE A 138 -12.71 -1.83 6.59
CA PHE A 138 -12.40 -3.25 6.52
C PHE A 138 -11.33 -3.56 7.55
N ALA A 139 -11.47 -4.71 8.23
CA ALA A 139 -10.49 -5.16 9.22
C ALA A 139 -9.95 -6.54 8.85
N ILE A 140 -8.65 -6.72 8.93
CA ILE A 140 -8.01 -8.03 8.85
C ILE A 140 -7.52 -8.40 10.24
N ASN A 141 -8.22 -9.34 10.88
CA ASN A 141 -7.83 -9.87 12.18
C ASN A 141 -6.71 -10.90 11.96
N LYS A 142 -5.54 -10.62 12.49
CA LYS A 142 -4.34 -11.49 12.35
C LYS A 142 -4.44 -12.69 13.31
N LYS A 143 -5.30 -13.65 12.98
CA LYS A 143 -5.56 -14.84 13.79
C LYS A 143 -4.41 -15.85 13.71
N ASP A 144 -3.77 -15.91 12.55
CA ASP A 144 -2.63 -16.77 12.26
C ASP A 144 -1.62 -16.08 11.34
N LEU A 145 -0.55 -16.77 10.97
CA LEU A 145 0.48 -16.26 10.06
C LEU A 145 -0.09 -15.94 8.66
N CYS A 146 -1.10 -16.69 8.19
CA CYS A 146 -1.74 -16.46 6.91
C CYS A 146 -2.43 -15.09 6.87
N ASP A 147 -3.24 -14.79 7.88
CA ASP A 147 -3.93 -13.50 8.00
C ASP A 147 -2.93 -12.34 8.16
N ALA A 148 -1.85 -12.57 8.90
CA ALA A 148 -0.77 -11.59 9.06
C ALA A 148 -0.10 -11.29 7.71
N GLU A 149 0.27 -12.31 6.92
CA GLU A 149 0.87 -12.12 5.60
C GLU A 149 -0.09 -11.43 4.63
N ILE A 150 -1.37 -11.82 4.60
CA ILE A 150 -2.38 -11.13 3.77
C ILE A 150 -2.41 -9.65 4.09
N SER A 151 -2.47 -9.31 5.38
CA SER A 151 -2.50 -7.93 5.84
C SER A 151 -1.26 -7.14 5.38
N GLU A 152 -0.08 -7.71 5.54
CA GLU A 152 1.17 -7.05 5.17
C GLU A 152 1.30 -6.87 3.65
N ILE A 153 0.94 -7.88 2.88
CA ILE A 153 0.96 -7.82 1.40
C ILE A 153 -0.03 -6.76 0.91
N ILE A 154 -1.24 -6.71 1.47
CA ILE A 154 -2.25 -5.70 1.13
C ILE A 154 -1.73 -4.30 1.47
N THR A 155 -1.17 -4.10 2.67
CA THR A 155 -0.60 -2.81 3.08
C THR A 155 0.51 -2.36 2.11
N ALA A 156 1.45 -3.25 1.77
CA ALA A 156 2.52 -2.94 0.82
C ALA A 156 1.97 -2.61 -0.58
N TYR A 157 0.97 -3.36 -1.03
CA TYR A 157 0.37 -3.14 -2.35
C TYR A 157 -0.42 -1.83 -2.41
N ILE A 158 -1.18 -1.50 -1.36
CA ILE A 158 -1.87 -0.21 -1.22
C ILE A 158 -0.86 0.95 -1.34
N LYS A 159 0.28 0.88 -0.64
CA LYS A 159 1.32 1.92 -0.70
C LYS A 159 1.88 2.10 -2.10
N ILE A 160 2.09 1.01 -2.84
CA ILE A 160 2.54 1.05 -4.24
C ILE A 160 1.49 1.73 -5.13
N VAL A 161 0.22 1.37 -4.99
CA VAL A 161 -0.85 1.94 -5.82
C VAL A 161 -1.10 3.41 -5.45
N ASN A 162 -1.07 3.75 -4.16
CA ASN A 162 -1.21 5.14 -3.70
C ASN A 162 -0.07 6.02 -4.22
N LYS A 163 1.15 5.49 -4.35
CA LYS A 163 2.30 6.22 -4.91
C LYS A 163 2.05 6.72 -6.34
N LEU A 164 1.25 6.02 -7.13
CA LEU A 164 0.86 6.44 -8.47
C LEU A 164 0.01 7.72 -8.50
N SER A 165 -0.58 8.13 -7.36
CA SER A 165 -1.34 9.39 -7.27
C SER A 165 -0.44 10.63 -7.21
N GLU A 166 0.84 10.47 -6.91
CA GLU A 166 1.77 11.59 -6.86
C GLU A 166 2.00 12.18 -8.25
N LYS A 167 2.08 13.52 -8.32
CA LYS A 167 2.11 14.26 -9.59
C LYS A 167 3.24 13.82 -10.52
N ASP A 168 4.42 13.62 -9.96
CA ASP A 168 5.66 13.35 -10.72
C ASP A 168 5.93 11.84 -10.92
N VAL A 169 5.09 10.96 -10.35
CA VAL A 169 5.22 9.52 -10.49
C VAL A 169 4.47 9.05 -11.72
N LYS A 170 5.19 8.50 -12.71
CA LYS A 170 4.61 7.92 -13.93
C LYS A 170 4.35 6.43 -13.77
N SER A 171 5.23 5.73 -13.10
CA SER A 171 5.13 4.29 -12.81
C SER A 171 5.86 3.94 -11.52
N VAL A 172 5.52 2.78 -10.94
CA VAL A 172 6.19 2.20 -9.77
C VAL A 172 6.67 0.79 -10.13
N LYS A 173 7.93 0.48 -9.82
CA LYS A 173 8.51 -0.85 -10.05
C LYS A 173 7.92 -1.87 -9.09
N THR A 174 7.53 -3.04 -9.62
CA THR A 174 6.90 -4.11 -8.84
C THR A 174 7.88 -5.21 -8.42
N GLU A 175 9.12 -5.18 -8.90
CA GLU A 175 10.12 -6.22 -8.61
C GLU A 175 10.40 -6.37 -7.10
N GLU A 176 10.41 -5.26 -6.37
CA GLU A 176 10.74 -5.28 -4.94
C GLU A 176 9.64 -5.96 -4.12
N ILE A 177 8.36 -5.64 -4.36
CA ILE A 177 7.27 -6.33 -3.68
C ILE A 177 7.24 -7.83 -4.04
N LYS A 178 7.55 -8.20 -5.28
CA LYS A 178 7.62 -9.61 -5.70
C LYS A 178 8.74 -10.36 -4.99
N LYS A 179 9.95 -9.77 -4.91
CA LYS A 179 11.09 -10.33 -4.18
C LYS A 179 10.79 -10.47 -2.69
N TRP A 180 10.28 -9.40 -2.07
CA TRP A 180 9.92 -9.42 -0.66
C TRP A 180 8.86 -10.51 -0.38
N MET A 181 7.80 -10.57 -1.17
CA MET A 181 6.74 -11.56 -1.02
C MET A 181 7.25 -12.99 -1.17
N SER A 182 8.26 -13.23 -2.02
CA SER A 182 8.89 -14.55 -2.18
C SER A 182 9.78 -14.95 -0.98
N SER A 183 10.19 -14.00 -0.16
CA SER A 183 10.99 -14.23 1.05
C SER A 183 10.16 -14.44 2.32
N LEU A 184 8.83 -14.33 2.22
CA LEU A 184 7.94 -14.58 3.36
C LEU A 184 7.95 -16.06 3.74
N ASP A 185 7.67 -16.33 5.01
CA ASP A 185 7.64 -17.68 5.56
C ASP A 185 6.59 -18.58 4.90
N LYS A 186 6.75 -19.89 5.05
CA LYS A 186 5.73 -20.83 4.56
C LYS A 186 4.56 -20.89 5.53
N VAL A 187 3.40 -20.50 5.03
CA VAL A 187 2.13 -20.56 5.76
C VAL A 187 1.59 -21.99 5.77
N ASN A 188 0.88 -22.35 6.85
CA ASN A 188 0.18 -23.63 6.94
C ASN A 188 -0.90 -23.73 5.82
N LYS A 189 -0.93 -24.85 5.11
CA LYS A 189 -1.89 -25.12 4.02
C LYS A 189 -3.34 -25.23 4.50
N ASP A 190 -3.54 -25.51 5.79
CA ASP A 190 -4.87 -25.65 6.40
C ASP A 190 -5.43 -24.34 6.95
N SER A 191 -4.71 -23.22 6.78
CA SER A 191 -5.19 -21.89 7.19
C SER A 191 -6.45 -21.51 6.45
N SER A 192 -7.43 -20.93 7.14
CA SER A 192 -8.77 -20.61 6.60
C SER A 192 -8.73 -19.68 5.39
N ASN A 193 -7.74 -18.77 5.33
CA ASN A 193 -7.58 -17.79 4.27
C ASN A 193 -6.47 -18.13 3.26
N ILE A 194 -5.97 -19.37 3.24
CA ILE A 194 -4.88 -19.79 2.34
C ILE A 194 -5.20 -19.58 0.86
N LYS A 195 -6.43 -19.76 0.44
CA LYS A 195 -6.87 -19.49 -0.94
C LYS A 195 -6.76 -18.01 -1.28
N THR A 196 -7.19 -17.14 -0.38
CA THR A 196 -7.11 -15.69 -0.51
C THR A 196 -5.66 -15.22 -0.57
N LEU A 197 -4.77 -15.78 0.29
CA LEU A 197 -3.34 -15.51 0.23
C LEU A 197 -2.72 -15.91 -1.11
N ASN A 198 -3.03 -17.11 -1.59
CA ASN A 198 -2.50 -17.59 -2.87
C ASN A 198 -2.99 -16.74 -4.05
N ASN A 199 -4.27 -16.35 -4.06
CA ASN A 199 -4.83 -15.44 -5.07
C ASN A 199 -4.12 -14.08 -5.05
N LEU A 200 -3.88 -13.52 -3.86
CA LEU A 200 -3.16 -12.25 -3.69
C LEU A 200 -1.72 -12.34 -4.21
N LYS A 201 -0.98 -13.39 -3.83
CA LYS A 201 0.39 -13.64 -4.29
C LYS A 201 0.45 -13.83 -5.82
N GLU A 202 -0.48 -14.59 -6.39
CA GLU A 202 -0.57 -14.82 -7.83
C GLU A 202 -0.85 -13.51 -8.59
N HIS A 203 -1.80 -12.70 -8.10
CA HIS A 203 -2.11 -11.41 -8.70
C HIS A 203 -0.89 -10.49 -8.73
N ILE A 204 -0.17 -10.34 -7.61
CA ILE A 204 1.01 -9.50 -7.54
C ILE A 204 2.14 -10.01 -8.45
N ASN A 205 2.33 -11.33 -8.54
CA ASN A 205 3.32 -11.91 -9.43
C ASN A 205 3.03 -11.63 -10.92
N LYS A 206 1.75 -11.49 -11.27
CA LYS A 206 1.31 -11.15 -12.64
C LYS A 206 1.36 -9.66 -12.96
N LEU A 207 1.64 -8.78 -11.98
CA LEU A 207 1.78 -7.36 -12.26
C LEU A 207 2.91 -7.10 -13.26
N PRO A 208 2.78 -6.08 -14.14
CA PRO A 208 3.88 -5.68 -15.02
C PRO A 208 5.08 -5.21 -14.19
N LYS A 209 6.26 -5.19 -14.80
CA LYS A 209 7.49 -4.71 -14.15
C LYS A 209 7.34 -3.26 -13.66
N ASP A 210 6.72 -2.42 -14.48
CA ASP A 210 6.41 -1.03 -14.19
C ASP A 210 4.89 -0.86 -14.16
N LEU A 211 4.33 -0.71 -12.95
CA LEU A 211 2.91 -0.45 -12.74
C LEU A 211 2.64 1.03 -13.02
N THR A 212 1.67 1.34 -13.89
CA THR A 212 1.37 2.69 -14.36
C THR A 212 0.03 3.20 -13.81
N LYS A 213 -0.24 4.52 -13.97
CA LYS A 213 -1.46 5.17 -13.43
C LYS A 213 -2.76 4.59 -14.00
N ASP A 214 -2.79 4.21 -15.26
CA ASP A 214 -3.93 3.59 -15.92
C ASP A 214 -4.30 2.21 -15.34
N GLN A 215 -3.35 1.56 -14.67
CA GLN A 215 -3.55 0.27 -14.02
C GLN A 215 -3.99 0.40 -12.54
N ALA A 216 -3.95 1.61 -11.98
CA ALA A 216 -4.32 1.86 -10.58
C ALA A 216 -5.76 1.43 -10.28
N ASN A 217 -6.71 1.74 -11.19
CA ASN A 217 -8.11 1.35 -11.03
C ASN A 217 -8.28 -0.18 -10.88
N LYS A 218 -7.63 -0.97 -11.74
CA LYS A 218 -7.67 -2.43 -11.66
C LYS A 218 -7.05 -2.95 -10.36
N SER A 219 -5.96 -2.33 -9.92
CA SER A 219 -5.28 -2.67 -8.67
C SER A 219 -6.17 -2.42 -7.45
N TYR A 220 -6.79 -1.24 -7.36
CA TYR A 220 -7.73 -0.94 -6.28
C TYR A 220 -8.96 -1.85 -6.30
N SER A 221 -9.52 -2.10 -7.49
CA SER A 221 -10.66 -3.01 -7.63
C SER A 221 -10.34 -4.41 -7.14
N PHE A 222 -9.13 -4.90 -7.38
CA PHE A 222 -8.68 -6.18 -6.87
C PHE A 222 -8.53 -6.16 -5.34
N ILE A 223 -7.83 -5.16 -4.79
CA ILE A 223 -7.65 -5.03 -3.33
C ILE A 223 -9.01 -4.93 -2.62
N TYR A 224 -9.94 -4.14 -3.16
CA TYR A 224 -11.29 -3.99 -2.62
C TYR A 224 -12.02 -5.33 -2.55
N LYS A 225 -11.96 -6.15 -3.62
CA LYS A 225 -12.58 -7.49 -3.63
C LYS A 225 -11.97 -8.42 -2.57
N ILE A 226 -10.65 -8.40 -2.40
CA ILE A 226 -9.98 -9.18 -1.35
C ILE A 226 -10.44 -8.74 0.04
N LEU A 227 -10.52 -7.43 0.30
CA LEU A 227 -11.01 -6.90 1.57
C LEU A 227 -12.46 -7.30 1.84
N GLN A 228 -13.32 -7.25 0.82
CA GLN A 228 -14.71 -7.73 0.93
C GLN A 228 -14.76 -9.24 1.23
N GLU A 229 -13.98 -10.06 0.51
CA GLU A 229 -13.96 -11.52 0.71
C GLU A 229 -13.59 -11.88 2.15
N ILE A 230 -12.62 -11.19 2.75
CA ILE A 230 -12.18 -11.46 4.12
C ILE A 230 -13.23 -11.01 5.15
N ASN A 231 -13.94 -9.90 4.90
CA ASN A 231 -14.89 -9.33 5.85
C ASN A 231 -16.31 -9.90 5.73
N ASN A 232 -16.61 -10.65 4.68
CA ASN A 232 -17.91 -11.31 4.49
C ASN A 232 -17.92 -12.78 4.97
N LYS A 233 -16.84 -13.27 5.55
CA LYS A 233 -16.71 -14.58 6.20
C LYS A 233 -16.96 -14.44 7.70
#